data_13c2d4ca118b08bddf8148eee938cc45
#
_entry.id   13c2d4ca118b08bddf8148eee938cc45
#
_cell.length_a   1.000
_cell.length_b   1.000
_cell.length_c   1.000
_cell.angle_alpha   90.00
_cell.angle_beta   90.00
_cell.angle_gamma   90.00
#
_symmetry.space_group_name_H-M   'P 1'
#
loop_
_entity.id
_entity.type
_entity.pdbx_description
1 polymer ?
#
loop_
_entity_poly.entity_id
_entity_poly.type
_entity_poly.pdbx_seq_one_letter_code
_entity_poly.pdbx_strand_id
1 'polypeptide(L)'
;MADDRYIIDNYDHLPDVMLFIHSQRYQWHNDDPYYDGVPIIRRFQVPYLQKQGYVNLRCAWTLGCPAEIHPHTDTHRDDVHAGEYFKTGFMELFPGVDVPDEVGVSCCAQFGVTSWKVRERPKSDYVRFRKWLSETPLKDDLSGRIMEYSWHSMSFDP
;
A
#
# COMPACT_ATOMS: atom_id res chain seq x y z
N MET A 1 6.95 -5.36 6.50
CA MET A 1 6.14 -4.28 7.10
C MET A 1 5.39 -4.79 8.31
N ALA A 2 5.00 -3.89 9.23
CA ALA A 2 4.22 -4.26 10.41
C ALA A 2 2.78 -4.66 10.04
N ASP A 3 2.25 -4.08 8.97
CA ASP A 3 0.88 -4.21 8.50
C ASP A 3 0.54 -5.64 8.07
N ASP A 4 1.36 -6.25 7.22
CA ASP A 4 1.17 -7.66 6.81
C ASP A 4 1.20 -8.59 8.00
N ARG A 5 2.11 -8.35 8.95
CA ARG A 5 2.21 -9.16 10.15
C ARG A 5 0.96 -9.08 10.98
N TYR A 6 0.43 -7.87 11.21
CA TYR A 6 -0.80 -7.70 11.97
C TYR A 6 -1.98 -8.42 11.32
N ILE A 7 -2.12 -8.29 10.00
CA ILE A 7 -3.18 -8.95 9.24
C ILE A 7 -3.04 -10.48 9.36
N ILE A 8 -1.84 -11.02 9.16
CA ILE A 8 -1.58 -12.47 9.22
C ILE A 8 -1.89 -13.03 10.61
N ASP A 9 -1.38 -12.36 11.65
CA ASP A 9 -1.47 -12.83 13.03
C ASP A 9 -2.93 -12.76 13.56
N ASN A 10 -3.74 -11.86 13.04
CA ASN A 10 -5.12 -11.61 13.49
C ASN A 10 -6.19 -11.93 12.45
N TYR A 11 -5.87 -12.61 11.35
CA TYR A 11 -6.74 -12.77 10.17
C TYR A 11 -8.16 -13.25 10.50
N ASP A 12 -8.30 -14.17 11.45
CA ASP A 12 -9.59 -14.72 11.85
C ASP A 12 -10.38 -13.82 12.82
N HIS A 13 -9.70 -12.83 13.44
CA HIS A 13 -10.24 -11.96 14.50
C HIS A 13 -9.96 -10.47 14.23
N LEU A 14 -9.89 -10.07 12.95
CA LEU A 14 -9.66 -8.67 12.57
C LEU A 14 -10.80 -7.78 13.08
N PRO A 15 -10.50 -6.60 13.64
CA PRO A 15 -11.51 -5.60 13.95
C PRO A 15 -12.19 -5.10 12.65
N ASP A 16 -13.43 -4.62 12.76
CA ASP A 16 -14.22 -4.17 11.61
C ASP A 16 -13.51 -3.09 10.80
N VAL A 17 -12.75 -2.22 11.46
CA VAL A 17 -12.02 -1.10 10.87
C VAL A 17 -10.60 -1.06 11.42
N MET A 18 -9.64 -0.90 10.52
CA MET A 18 -8.21 -0.75 10.85
C MET A 18 -7.66 0.49 10.16
N LEU A 19 -6.78 1.21 10.86
CA LEU A 19 -5.99 2.29 10.30
C LEU A 19 -4.51 1.93 10.42
N PHE A 20 -3.82 1.90 9.29
CA PHE A 20 -2.38 1.73 9.23
C PHE A 20 -1.75 3.09 9.01
N ILE A 21 -0.94 3.52 9.96
CA ILE A 21 -0.33 4.85 9.99
C ILE A 21 1.14 4.76 10.37
N HIS A 22 1.91 5.76 9.99
CA HIS A 22 3.29 5.88 10.44
C HIS A 22 3.37 6.09 11.96
N SER A 23 4.49 5.66 12.55
CA SER A 23 4.71 5.70 14.00
C SER A 23 4.94 7.12 14.56
N GLN A 24 5.36 8.07 13.71
CA GLN A 24 5.67 9.43 14.12
C GLN A 24 4.47 10.35 13.86
N ARG A 25 4.09 11.13 14.87
CA ARG A 25 3.02 12.11 14.77
C ARG A 25 3.32 13.20 13.74
N TYR A 26 4.53 13.75 13.75
CA TYR A 26 4.96 14.82 12.85
C TYR A 26 5.92 14.26 11.80
N GLN A 27 5.49 14.24 10.56
CA GLN A 27 6.30 13.81 9.42
C GLN A 27 5.68 14.24 8.10
N TRP A 28 6.51 14.43 7.07
CA TRP A 28 6.07 14.94 5.77
C TRP A 28 5.07 14.04 5.04
N HIS A 29 4.96 12.75 5.43
CA HIS A 29 3.97 11.82 4.89
C HIS A 29 2.53 12.19 5.27
N ASN A 30 2.34 12.95 6.35
CA ASN A 30 1.02 13.41 6.75
C ASN A 30 0.54 14.55 5.83
N ASP A 31 -0.68 14.43 5.34
CA ASP A 31 -1.32 15.44 4.47
C ASP A 31 -1.89 16.59 5.31
N ASP A 32 -1.00 17.30 5.96
CA ASP A 32 -1.30 18.43 6.84
C ASP A 32 -0.22 19.50 6.70
N PRO A 33 -0.55 20.82 6.70
CA PRO A 33 0.43 21.89 6.53
C PRO A 33 1.54 21.92 7.59
N TYR A 34 1.28 21.37 8.77
CA TYR A 34 2.26 21.26 9.87
C TYR A 34 2.79 19.82 10.02
N TYR A 35 2.48 18.94 9.06
CA TYR A 35 2.85 17.52 9.09
C TYR A 35 2.30 16.75 10.32
N ASP A 36 1.23 17.26 10.96
CA ASP A 36 0.59 16.61 12.11
C ASP A 36 -0.42 15.54 11.65
N GLY A 37 -0.21 14.30 12.05
CA GLY A 37 -1.13 13.19 11.73
C GLY A 37 -2.46 13.22 12.50
N VAL A 38 -2.55 13.94 13.62
CA VAL A 38 -3.76 13.96 14.46
C VAL A 38 -4.98 14.58 13.75
N PRO A 39 -4.88 15.71 13.03
CA PRO A 39 -6.01 16.27 12.29
C PRO A 39 -6.59 15.29 11.24
N ILE A 40 -5.75 14.50 10.57
CA ILE A 40 -6.17 13.51 9.57
C ILE A 40 -7.03 12.45 10.25
N ILE A 41 -6.55 11.87 11.35
CA ILE A 41 -7.28 10.84 12.10
C ILE A 41 -8.61 11.39 12.65
N ARG A 42 -8.62 12.61 13.21
CA ARG A 42 -9.82 13.24 13.75
C ARG A 42 -10.91 13.52 12.72
N ARG A 43 -10.52 13.78 11.47
CA ARG A 43 -11.44 14.05 10.35
C ARG A 43 -11.78 12.81 9.55
N PHE A 44 -11.21 11.67 9.89
CA PHE A 44 -11.39 10.43 9.15
C PHE A 44 -12.86 9.98 9.17
N GLN A 45 -13.38 9.66 7.98
CA GLN A 45 -14.80 9.32 7.80
C GLN A 45 -14.98 7.79 7.84
N VAL A 46 -15.18 7.24 9.03
CA VAL A 46 -15.40 5.79 9.21
C VAL A 46 -16.56 5.25 8.35
N PRO A 47 -17.73 5.93 8.23
CA PRO A 47 -18.81 5.44 7.36
C PRO A 47 -18.41 5.37 5.88
N TYR A 48 -17.52 6.27 5.43
CA TYR A 48 -17.00 6.22 4.07
C TYR A 48 -16.08 5.02 3.87
N LEU A 49 -15.17 4.77 4.81
CA LEU A 49 -14.32 3.56 4.80
C LEU A 49 -15.17 2.27 4.79
N GLN A 50 -16.19 2.20 5.64
CA GLN A 50 -17.08 1.03 5.71
C GLN A 50 -17.78 0.75 4.37
N LYS A 51 -18.10 1.80 3.62
CA LYS A 51 -18.71 1.68 2.28
C LYS A 51 -17.68 1.28 1.21
N GLN A 52 -16.46 1.84 1.26
CA GLN A 52 -15.43 1.63 0.22
C GLN A 52 -14.56 0.38 0.48
N GLY A 53 -14.45 -0.03 1.75
CA GLY A 53 -13.57 -1.12 2.17
C GLY A 53 -12.10 -0.74 2.34
N TYR A 54 -11.58 0.15 1.51
CA TYR A 54 -10.21 0.68 1.56
C TYR A 54 -10.21 2.18 1.23
N VAL A 55 -9.43 2.96 1.96
CA VAL A 55 -9.26 4.41 1.73
C VAL A 55 -7.85 4.82 2.07
N ASN A 56 -7.16 5.46 1.13
CA ASN A 56 -5.88 6.10 1.41
C ASN A 56 -6.08 7.31 2.32
N LEU A 57 -5.21 7.53 3.30
CA LEU A 57 -5.28 8.66 4.22
C LEU A 57 -4.73 9.95 3.62
N ARG A 58 -3.90 9.85 2.58
CA ARG A 58 -3.37 11.00 1.87
C ARG A 58 -4.22 11.31 0.64
N CYS A 59 -4.60 12.57 0.49
CA CYS A 59 -5.39 13.07 -0.64
C CYS A 59 -4.54 13.87 -1.65
N ALA A 60 -3.30 14.23 -1.29
CA ALA A 60 -2.42 14.99 -2.18
C ALA A 60 -1.94 14.14 -3.35
N TRP A 61 -2.15 14.64 -4.56
CA TRP A 61 -1.84 13.96 -5.84
C TRP A 61 -0.46 14.27 -6.40
N THR A 62 0.31 15.11 -5.73
CA THR A 62 1.60 15.59 -6.21
C THR A 62 2.69 14.53 -6.27
N LEU A 63 2.50 13.41 -5.55
CA LEU A 63 3.41 12.26 -5.54
C LEU A 63 2.58 10.98 -5.71
N GLY A 64 2.94 10.16 -6.68
CA GLY A 64 2.34 8.86 -6.91
C GLY A 64 1.13 8.84 -7.85
N CYS A 65 0.47 9.98 -8.08
CA CYS A 65 -0.73 10.06 -8.90
C CYS A 65 -0.57 11.06 -10.07
N PRO A 66 -1.31 10.87 -11.19
CA PRO A 66 -2.23 9.76 -11.46
C PRO A 66 -1.54 8.46 -11.89
N ALA A 67 -0.36 8.54 -12.52
CA ALA A 67 0.39 7.42 -13.07
C ALA A 67 1.89 7.70 -12.91
N GLU A 68 2.50 7.24 -11.85
CA GLU A 68 3.93 7.45 -11.59
C GLU A 68 4.78 6.29 -12.11
N ILE A 69 4.24 5.08 -12.14
CA ILE A 69 4.94 3.88 -12.59
C ILE A 69 4.32 3.38 -13.89
N HIS A 70 5.17 3.12 -14.88
CA HIS A 70 4.83 2.52 -16.15
C HIS A 70 5.59 1.18 -16.29
N PRO A 71 5.05 0.08 -15.77
CA PRO A 71 5.78 -1.18 -15.59
C PRO A 71 6.40 -1.78 -16.85
N HIS A 72 5.86 -1.43 -18.03
CA HIS A 72 6.35 -1.96 -19.32
C HIS A 72 7.41 -1.08 -20.00
N THR A 73 7.58 0.16 -19.55
CA THR A 73 8.45 1.15 -20.22
C THR A 73 9.46 1.82 -19.30
N ASP A 74 9.25 1.78 -17.98
CA ASP A 74 10.19 2.37 -17.03
C ASP A 74 11.55 1.69 -17.09
N THR A 75 12.59 2.52 -17.04
CA THR A 75 14.00 2.12 -17.04
C THR A 75 14.67 2.62 -15.77
N HIS A 76 15.94 2.24 -15.59
CA HIS A 76 16.74 2.71 -14.47
C HIS A 76 16.76 4.24 -14.35
N ARG A 77 16.62 4.71 -13.12
CA ARG A 77 16.72 6.12 -12.72
C ARG A 77 17.68 6.26 -11.54
N ASP A 78 18.38 7.39 -11.47
CA ASP A 78 19.35 7.68 -10.40
C ASP A 78 18.67 7.93 -9.03
N ASP A 79 17.40 8.36 -9.04
CA ASP A 79 16.58 8.48 -7.84
C ASP A 79 15.91 7.15 -7.49
N VAL A 80 15.52 7.00 -6.22
CA VAL A 80 14.83 5.79 -5.75
C VAL A 80 13.44 5.72 -6.38
N HIS A 81 13.34 4.99 -7.48
CA HIS A 81 12.12 4.80 -8.24
C HIS A 81 11.89 3.31 -8.49
N ALA A 82 10.71 2.82 -8.16
CA ALA A 82 10.42 1.39 -8.27
C ALA A 82 10.11 0.92 -9.70
N GLY A 83 9.95 1.84 -10.67
CA GLY A 83 9.44 1.53 -12.01
C GLY A 83 10.15 0.40 -12.71
N GLU A 84 11.49 0.43 -12.77
CA GLU A 84 12.31 -0.63 -13.37
C GLU A 84 12.05 -2.03 -12.77
N TYR A 85 11.81 -2.09 -11.47
CA TYR A 85 11.68 -3.34 -10.71
C TYR A 85 10.21 -3.73 -10.48
N PHE A 86 9.27 -2.82 -10.72
CA PHE A 86 7.87 -2.99 -10.35
C PHE A 86 7.23 -4.17 -11.08
N LYS A 87 7.46 -4.30 -12.38
CA LYS A 87 6.90 -5.40 -13.19
C LYS A 87 7.25 -6.77 -12.60
N THR A 88 8.52 -7.00 -12.33
CA THR A 88 8.99 -8.27 -11.75
C THR A 88 8.41 -8.50 -10.37
N GLY A 89 8.48 -7.50 -9.49
CA GLY A 89 7.91 -7.58 -8.15
C GLY A 89 6.40 -7.83 -8.16
N PHE A 90 5.66 -7.16 -9.05
CA PHE A 90 4.22 -7.36 -9.20
C PHE A 90 3.86 -8.79 -9.61
N MET A 91 4.57 -9.36 -10.60
CA MET A 91 4.35 -10.74 -11.04
C MET A 91 4.63 -11.77 -9.93
N GLU A 92 5.60 -11.51 -9.07
CA GLU A 92 5.92 -12.35 -7.90
C GLU A 92 4.88 -12.23 -6.79
N LEU A 93 4.38 -11.01 -6.55
CA LEU A 93 3.34 -10.73 -5.56
C LEU A 93 1.97 -11.25 -6.01
N PHE A 94 1.63 -11.11 -7.31
CA PHE A 94 0.32 -11.43 -7.86
C PHE A 94 0.43 -12.43 -9.03
N PRO A 95 0.80 -13.70 -8.77
CA PRO A 95 0.97 -14.69 -9.82
C PRO A 95 -0.34 -14.93 -10.56
N GLY A 96 -0.28 -14.83 -11.89
CA GLY A 96 -1.44 -15.04 -12.78
C GLY A 96 -2.31 -13.80 -13.00
N VAL A 97 -1.93 -12.65 -12.43
CA VAL A 97 -2.57 -11.36 -12.69
C VAL A 97 -1.76 -10.61 -13.74
N ASP A 98 -2.45 -10.01 -14.70
CA ASP A 98 -1.81 -9.18 -15.72
C ASP A 98 -1.19 -7.93 -15.09
N VAL A 99 0.03 -7.60 -15.52
CA VAL A 99 0.71 -6.39 -15.06
C VAL A 99 0.02 -5.17 -15.66
N PRO A 100 -0.44 -4.19 -14.87
CA PRO A 100 -1.09 -3.00 -15.41
C PRO A 100 -0.12 -2.15 -16.24
N ASP A 101 -0.65 -1.41 -17.22
CA ASP A 101 0.15 -0.50 -18.05
C ASP A 101 0.64 0.71 -17.25
N GLU A 102 -0.16 1.18 -16.31
CA GLU A 102 0.12 2.34 -15.46
C GLU A 102 -0.27 2.05 -14.01
N VAL A 103 0.54 2.53 -13.07
CA VAL A 103 0.25 2.45 -11.64
C VAL A 103 0.41 3.82 -11.00
N GLY A 104 -0.64 4.25 -10.32
CA GLY A 104 -0.65 5.47 -9.54
C GLY A 104 -1.40 5.27 -8.23
N VAL A 105 -0.78 5.70 -7.15
CA VAL A 105 -1.38 5.70 -5.81
C VAL A 105 -0.87 6.90 -5.01
N SER A 106 -1.72 7.49 -4.19
CA SER A 106 -1.22 8.49 -3.22
C SER A 106 -0.13 7.87 -2.36
N CYS A 107 1.03 8.53 -2.29
CA CYS A 107 2.19 7.99 -1.60
C CYS A 107 1.91 7.65 -0.13
N CYS A 108 2.86 6.96 0.42
CA CYS A 108 3.17 6.95 1.85
C CYS A 108 2.46 5.88 2.66
N ALA A 109 1.82 4.90 2.02
CA ALA A 109 1.27 3.67 2.63
C ALA A 109 0.52 3.88 3.96
N GLN A 110 -0.20 5.02 4.08
CA GLN A 110 -1.10 5.26 5.19
C GLN A 110 -2.54 5.09 4.70
N PHE A 111 -3.27 4.13 5.25
CA PHE A 111 -4.60 3.79 4.77
C PHE A 111 -5.53 3.26 5.84
N GLY A 112 -6.82 3.33 5.58
CA GLY A 112 -7.84 2.62 6.31
C GLY A 112 -8.34 1.42 5.51
N VAL A 113 -8.63 0.32 6.19
CA VAL A 113 -9.19 -0.88 5.58
C VAL A 113 -10.16 -1.57 6.51
N THR A 114 -11.19 -2.19 5.95
CA THR A 114 -12.15 -3.00 6.70
C THR A 114 -11.75 -4.47 6.75
N SER A 115 -12.19 -5.19 7.78
CA SER A 115 -11.96 -6.63 7.88
C SER A 115 -12.57 -7.43 6.73
N TRP A 116 -13.73 -7.01 6.22
CA TRP A 116 -14.37 -7.68 5.09
C TRP A 116 -13.53 -7.52 3.81
N LYS A 117 -12.94 -6.33 3.60
CA LYS A 117 -12.08 -6.05 2.43
C LYS A 117 -10.77 -6.86 2.50
N VAL A 118 -10.17 -6.95 3.67
CA VAL A 118 -8.99 -7.80 3.87
C VAL A 118 -9.32 -9.26 3.56
N ARG A 119 -10.50 -9.76 3.96
CA ARG A 119 -10.90 -11.17 3.74
C ARG A 119 -11.33 -11.51 2.32
N GLU A 120 -11.42 -10.54 1.40
CA GLU A 120 -11.56 -10.84 -0.03
C GLU A 120 -10.34 -11.59 -0.58
N ARG A 121 -9.17 -11.43 0.05
CA ARG A 121 -7.99 -12.23 -0.23
C ARG A 121 -7.75 -13.28 0.85
N PRO A 122 -7.35 -14.50 0.49
CA PRO A 122 -7.04 -15.53 1.47
C PRO A 122 -5.78 -15.15 2.27
N LYS A 123 -5.71 -15.62 3.51
CA LYS A 123 -4.54 -15.40 4.40
C LYS A 123 -3.21 -15.78 3.74
N SER A 124 -3.22 -16.82 2.90
CA SER A 124 -2.03 -17.29 2.16
C SER A 124 -1.39 -16.21 1.29
N ASP A 125 -2.17 -15.27 0.77
CA ASP A 125 -1.64 -14.17 -0.06
C ASP A 125 -0.83 -13.19 0.78
N TYR A 126 -1.34 -12.81 1.96
CA TYR A 126 -0.60 -11.96 2.90
C TYR A 126 0.69 -12.63 3.38
N VAL A 127 0.66 -13.95 3.61
CA VAL A 127 1.86 -14.73 3.93
C VAL A 127 2.87 -14.69 2.77
N ARG A 128 2.40 -14.80 1.52
CA ARG A 128 3.25 -14.69 0.33
C ARG A 128 3.87 -13.29 0.20
N PHE A 129 3.08 -12.22 0.40
CA PHE A 129 3.57 -10.83 0.35
C PHE A 129 4.67 -10.60 1.38
N ARG A 130 4.45 -11.04 2.61
CA ARG A 130 5.45 -10.94 3.67
C ARG A 130 6.70 -11.76 3.37
N LYS A 131 6.54 -12.97 2.85
CA LYS A 131 7.65 -13.83 2.47
C LYS A 131 8.48 -13.15 1.38
N TRP A 132 7.83 -12.66 0.32
CA TRP A 132 8.49 -11.93 -0.75
C TRP A 132 9.31 -10.76 -0.21
N LEU A 133 8.72 -9.93 0.65
CA LEU A 133 9.39 -8.77 1.25
C LEU A 133 10.62 -9.16 2.09
N SER A 134 10.60 -10.34 2.72
CA SER A 134 11.74 -10.83 3.54
C SER A 134 12.82 -11.56 2.76
N GLU A 135 12.52 -12.06 1.57
CA GLU A 135 13.43 -12.91 0.78
C GLU A 135 13.91 -12.24 -0.52
N THR A 136 13.27 -11.15 -0.95
CA THR A 136 13.69 -10.42 -2.16
C THR A 136 15.13 -9.90 -2.03
N PRO A 137 15.94 -9.98 -3.09
CA PRO A 137 17.28 -9.40 -3.10
C PRO A 137 17.28 -7.87 -3.27
N LEU A 138 16.12 -7.26 -3.50
CA LEU A 138 15.98 -5.82 -3.61
C LEU A 138 16.27 -5.14 -2.27
N LYS A 139 16.86 -3.94 -2.34
CA LYS A 139 17.04 -3.11 -1.15
C LYS A 139 15.68 -2.73 -0.55
N ASP A 140 15.64 -2.46 0.74
CA ASP A 140 14.43 -2.13 1.50
C ASP A 140 13.68 -0.91 0.94
N ASP A 141 14.39 0.07 0.40
CA ASP A 141 13.83 1.27 -0.22
C ASP A 141 13.06 0.94 -1.51
N LEU A 142 13.55 -0.01 -2.31
CA LEU A 142 12.89 -0.47 -3.55
C LEU A 142 11.74 -1.43 -3.25
N SER A 143 11.98 -2.46 -2.43
CA SER A 143 10.94 -3.44 -2.09
C SER A 143 9.79 -2.79 -1.32
N GLY A 144 10.09 -1.86 -0.42
CA GLY A 144 9.10 -1.07 0.28
C GLY A 144 8.26 -0.20 -0.66
N ARG A 145 8.89 0.40 -1.68
CA ARG A 145 8.20 1.20 -2.69
C ARG A 145 7.28 0.34 -3.58
N ILE A 146 7.72 -0.84 -3.99
CA ILE A 146 6.86 -1.79 -4.73
C ILE A 146 5.64 -2.16 -3.90
N MET A 147 5.81 -2.46 -2.62
CA MET A 147 4.69 -2.74 -1.71
C MET A 147 3.76 -1.53 -1.56
N GLU A 148 4.30 -0.32 -1.43
CA GLU A 148 3.53 0.91 -1.33
C GLU A 148 2.59 1.10 -2.53
N TYR A 149 3.09 0.90 -3.75
CA TYR A 149 2.29 0.98 -4.98
C TYR A 149 1.38 -0.22 -5.20
N SER A 150 1.51 -1.28 -4.41
CA SER A 150 0.70 -2.50 -4.54
C SER A 150 -0.45 -2.59 -3.53
N TRP A 151 -0.49 -1.76 -2.47
CA TRP A 151 -1.51 -1.86 -1.41
C TRP A 151 -2.95 -1.76 -1.93
N HIS A 152 -3.22 -0.85 -2.85
CA HIS A 152 -4.54 -0.75 -3.46
C HIS A 152 -4.90 -2.01 -4.26
N SER A 153 -3.95 -2.59 -5.00
CA SER A 153 -4.15 -3.86 -5.73
C SER A 153 -4.32 -5.06 -4.78
N MET A 154 -3.76 -4.99 -3.56
CA MET A 154 -4.01 -5.98 -2.52
C MET A 154 -5.42 -5.88 -1.95
N SER A 155 -6.06 -4.73 -2.09
CA SER A 155 -7.39 -4.42 -1.56
C SER A 155 -8.49 -4.37 -2.61
N PHE A 156 -8.16 -4.44 -3.91
CA PHE A 156 -9.12 -4.52 -5.00
C PHE A 156 -8.80 -5.76 -5.86
N ASP A 157 -9.83 -6.44 -6.39
CA ASP A 157 -9.63 -7.32 -7.53
C ASP A 157 -9.15 -6.47 -8.71
N PRO A 158 -8.12 -6.90 -9.42
CA PRO A 158 -7.60 -6.20 -10.58
C PRO A 158 -8.62 -6.15 -11.70
#